data_3fff4c915dcafb764a9b10e877b63c26
#
_entry.id   3fff4c915dcafb764a9b10e877b63c26
#
_cell.length_a   1.000
_cell.length_b   1.000
_cell.length_c   1.000
_cell.angle_alpha   90.00
_cell.angle_beta   90.00
_cell.angle_gamma   90.00
#
_symmetry.space_group_name_H-M   'P 1'
#
loop_
_entity.id
_entity.type
_entity.pdbx_description
1 polymer ?
#
loop_
_entity_poly.entity_id
_entity_poly.type
_entity_poly.pdbx_seq_one_letter_code
_entity_poly.pdbx_strand_id
1 'polypeptide(L)'
;MVVPGTNRSLRVADIATLKLEPADIQPVHVRYNGEEALTLSVSALTDVNIVDVGERVNAKVEKLLQELPVGITLTPIYDQASVVDESVTGFINNLVMSVAVVTLTLCLFMGWRSGVVVGSVLLVTVLGTILIMWLMDIQLQRISLGAMVIAMGMLVDNAIVV
;
A
#
# COMPACT_ATOMS: atom_id res chain seq x y z
N MET A 1 -25.19 10.54 38.04
CA MET A 1 -26.07 9.55 38.66
C MET A 1 -27.11 10.35 39.50
N VAL A 2 -28.39 10.12 39.25
CA VAL A 2 -29.45 10.81 39.99
C VAL A 2 -29.84 9.93 41.17
N VAL A 3 -29.79 10.50 42.38
CA VAL A 3 -30.19 9.76 43.60
C VAL A 3 -31.73 9.75 43.71
N PRO A 4 -32.34 8.55 43.79
CA PRO A 4 -33.81 8.48 43.93
C PRO A 4 -34.25 9.17 45.23
N GLY A 5 -35.13 10.18 45.12
CA GLY A 5 -35.67 10.90 46.26
C GLY A 5 -35.06 12.26 46.58
N THR A 6 -34.01 12.67 45.88
CA THR A 6 -33.43 14.02 46.01
C THR A 6 -33.12 14.57 44.64
N ASN A 7 -33.56 15.80 44.36
CA ASN A 7 -33.32 16.46 43.06
C ASN A 7 -31.85 16.97 42.92
N ARG A 8 -30.88 16.24 43.50
CA ARG A 8 -29.45 16.54 43.45
C ARG A 8 -28.74 15.55 42.52
N SER A 9 -28.06 16.07 41.50
CA SER A 9 -27.13 15.32 40.69
C SER A 9 -25.78 15.23 41.40
N LEU A 10 -25.36 14.03 41.75
CA LEU A 10 -24.02 13.76 42.24
C LEU A 10 -23.04 13.66 41.04
N ARG A 11 -21.96 14.43 41.11
CA ARG A 11 -20.84 14.31 40.18
C ARG A 11 -19.93 13.17 40.64
N VAL A 12 -19.28 12.52 39.72
CA VAL A 12 -18.33 11.43 40.03
C VAL A 12 -17.19 11.96 40.92
N ALA A 13 -16.79 13.21 40.76
CA ALA A 13 -15.77 13.84 41.60
C ALA A 13 -16.18 14.03 43.07
N ASP A 14 -17.51 13.97 43.41
CA ASP A 14 -18.01 14.08 44.79
C ASP A 14 -17.85 12.73 45.54
N ILE A 15 -17.65 11.62 44.81
CA ILE A 15 -17.66 10.26 45.39
C ILE A 15 -16.30 9.58 45.19
N ALA A 16 -15.54 9.91 44.14
CA ALA A 16 -14.31 9.25 43.79
C ALA A 16 -13.28 10.25 43.26
N THR A 17 -12.04 9.99 43.56
CA THR A 17 -10.90 10.70 42.95
C THR A 17 -10.51 9.98 41.67
N LEU A 18 -10.64 10.67 40.51
CA LEU A 18 -10.23 10.15 39.23
C LEU A 18 -8.74 10.45 39.03
N LYS A 19 -7.94 9.41 38.94
CA LYS A 19 -6.54 9.48 38.51
C LYS A 19 -6.38 8.78 37.21
N LEU A 20 -5.66 9.40 36.28
CA LEU A 20 -5.23 8.75 35.07
C LEU A 20 -3.88 8.07 35.35
N GLU A 21 -3.89 6.78 35.51
CA GLU A 21 -2.68 5.97 35.76
C GLU A 21 -2.61 4.85 34.72
N PRO A 22 -1.42 4.39 34.34
CA PRO A 22 -1.28 3.18 33.53
C PRO A 22 -1.95 2.00 34.23
N ALA A 23 -2.56 1.09 33.47
CA ALA A 23 -3.14 -0.11 34.05
C ALA A 23 -2.05 -0.95 34.74
N ASP A 24 -2.37 -1.51 35.92
CA ASP A 24 -1.44 -2.35 36.70
C ASP A 24 -0.90 -3.55 35.91
N ILE A 25 -1.71 -4.04 34.97
CA ILE A 25 -1.30 -5.09 34.02
C ILE A 25 -1.46 -4.50 32.62
N GLN A 26 -0.35 -4.15 32.00
CA GLN A 26 -0.36 -3.77 30.59
C GLN A 26 -0.56 -5.02 29.72
N PRO A 27 -1.63 -5.13 28.96
CA PRO A 27 -1.95 -6.34 28.18
C PRO A 27 -0.94 -6.61 27.05
N VAL A 28 -0.23 -5.57 26.60
CA VAL A 28 0.74 -5.68 25.51
C VAL A 28 1.98 -4.85 25.85
N HIS A 29 3.12 -5.50 25.94
CA HIS A 29 4.41 -4.83 26.02
C HIS A 29 5.04 -4.82 24.62
N VAL A 30 5.19 -3.65 24.04
CA VAL A 30 5.90 -3.49 22.78
C VAL A 30 7.34 -3.09 23.08
N ARG A 31 8.29 -3.81 22.49
CA ARG A 31 9.72 -3.51 22.58
C ARG A 31 10.31 -3.40 21.20
N TYR A 32 11.14 -2.41 21.01
CA TYR A 32 11.93 -2.23 19.81
C TYR A 32 13.41 -2.24 20.17
N ASN A 33 14.19 -3.14 19.58
CA ASN A 33 15.61 -3.37 19.92
C ASN A 33 15.89 -3.59 21.42
N GLY A 34 14.92 -4.15 22.17
CA GLY A 34 15.06 -4.42 23.61
C GLY A 34 14.59 -3.29 24.53
N GLU A 35 14.33 -2.10 24.00
CA GLU A 35 13.80 -0.96 24.74
C GLU A 35 12.26 -0.90 24.66
N GLU A 36 11.63 -0.32 25.68
CA GLU A 36 10.18 -0.12 25.66
C GLU A 36 9.80 0.89 24.57
N ALA A 37 8.79 0.55 23.79
CA ALA A 37 8.35 1.35 22.68
C ALA A 37 6.82 1.46 22.62
N LEU A 38 6.34 2.51 21.98
CA LEU A 38 4.93 2.70 21.64
C LEU A 38 4.76 2.49 20.13
N THR A 39 3.70 1.78 19.75
CA THR A 39 3.36 1.58 18.34
C THR A 39 2.20 2.47 17.97
N LEU A 40 2.37 3.28 16.93
CA LEU A 40 1.31 4.05 16.31
C LEU A 40 0.93 3.39 14.99
N SER A 41 -0.31 2.90 14.89
CA SER A 41 -0.84 2.32 13.66
C SER A 41 -1.78 3.30 12.97
N VAL A 42 -1.57 3.49 11.68
CA VAL A 42 -2.47 4.25 10.81
C VAL A 42 -3.03 3.30 9.78
N SER A 43 -4.36 3.20 9.70
CA SER A 43 -5.05 2.40 8.68
C SER A 43 -5.81 3.30 7.73
N ALA A 44 -5.77 2.96 6.45
CA ALA A 44 -6.57 3.63 5.44
C ALA A 44 -8.03 3.15 5.50
N LEU A 45 -8.96 4.04 5.17
CA LEU A 45 -10.35 3.67 4.94
C LEU A 45 -10.47 2.89 3.62
N THR A 46 -11.56 2.14 3.50
CA THR A 46 -11.92 1.47 2.24
C THR A 46 -12.08 2.53 1.15
N ASP A 47 -11.64 2.22 -0.07
CA ASP A 47 -11.76 3.08 -1.26
C ASP A 47 -10.84 4.33 -1.30
N VAL A 48 -9.78 4.36 -0.51
CA VAL A 48 -8.78 5.43 -0.58
C VAL A 48 -7.47 4.88 -1.16
N ASN A 49 -6.83 5.67 -2.03
CA ASN A 49 -5.52 5.31 -2.57
C ASN A 49 -4.47 5.28 -1.44
N ILE A 50 -3.89 4.08 -1.21
CA ILE A 50 -2.93 3.88 -0.13
C ILE A 50 -1.65 4.71 -0.30
N VAL A 51 -1.25 5.00 -1.54
CA VAL A 51 -0.05 5.81 -1.83
C VAL A 51 -0.28 7.26 -1.40
N ASP A 52 -1.44 7.84 -1.73
CA ASP A 52 -1.80 9.21 -1.30
C ASP A 52 -1.89 9.31 0.22
N VAL A 53 -2.42 8.26 0.87
CA VAL A 53 -2.47 8.20 2.34
C VAL A 53 -1.08 8.16 2.92
N GLY A 54 -0.18 7.35 2.35
CA GLY A 54 1.22 7.25 2.77
C GLY A 54 1.95 8.59 2.67
N GLU A 55 1.81 9.29 1.56
CA GLU A 55 2.41 10.62 1.38
C GLU A 55 1.93 11.63 2.45
N ARG A 56 0.61 11.66 2.71
CA ARG A 56 0.04 12.53 3.75
C ARG A 56 0.51 12.17 5.14
N VAL A 57 0.62 10.86 5.44
CA VAL A 57 1.12 10.37 6.72
C VAL A 57 2.58 10.77 6.89
N ASN A 58 3.42 10.53 5.88
CA ASN A 58 4.85 10.87 5.92
C ASN A 58 5.05 12.39 6.10
N ALA A 59 4.31 13.22 5.36
CA ALA A 59 4.34 14.67 5.53
C ALA A 59 3.89 15.13 6.94
N LYS A 60 2.94 14.41 7.55
CA LYS A 60 2.50 14.70 8.91
C LYS A 60 3.53 14.27 9.95
N VAL A 61 4.16 13.11 9.73
CA VAL A 61 5.24 12.58 10.57
C VAL A 61 6.43 13.53 10.59
N GLU A 62 6.85 14.03 9.43
CA GLU A 62 7.95 15.02 9.34
C GLU A 62 7.67 16.29 10.16
N LYS A 63 6.43 16.78 10.13
CA LYS A 63 6.03 17.93 10.96
C LYS A 63 6.05 17.59 12.44
N LEU A 64 5.55 16.42 12.81
CA LEU A 64 5.55 15.96 14.20
C LEU A 64 6.95 15.77 14.75
N LEU A 65 7.90 15.29 13.94
CA LEU A 65 9.30 15.13 14.33
C LEU A 65 9.96 16.45 14.75
N GLN A 66 9.52 17.57 14.18
CA GLN A 66 10.02 18.90 14.55
C GLN A 66 9.44 19.41 15.88
N GLU A 67 8.29 18.88 16.30
CA GLU A 67 7.59 19.27 17.52
C GLU A 67 7.88 18.33 18.70
N LEU A 68 8.49 17.15 18.43
CA LEU A 68 8.78 16.14 19.45
C LEU A 68 9.93 16.58 20.37
N PRO A 69 9.82 16.31 21.68
CA PRO A 69 10.92 16.55 22.63
C PRO A 69 12.17 15.74 22.26
N VAL A 70 13.33 16.30 22.62
CA VAL A 70 14.62 15.61 22.44
C VAL A 70 14.62 14.29 23.21
N GLY A 71 14.95 13.21 22.52
CA GLY A 71 15.01 11.85 23.10
C GLY A 71 13.90 10.90 22.62
N ILE A 72 12.91 11.39 21.87
CA ILE A 72 11.89 10.54 21.22
C ILE A 72 12.29 10.34 19.76
N THR A 73 12.48 9.08 19.37
CA THR A 73 12.73 8.68 17.98
C THR A 73 11.51 7.98 17.41
N LEU A 74 11.13 8.34 16.19
CA LEU A 74 10.02 7.72 15.47
C LEU A 74 10.60 6.92 14.31
N THR A 75 10.44 5.60 14.36
CA THR A 75 10.98 4.69 13.35
C THR A 75 9.82 4.00 12.62
N PRO A 76 9.73 4.12 11.30
CA PRO A 76 8.74 3.37 10.54
C PRO A 76 9.06 1.87 10.60
N ILE A 77 8.10 1.06 11.07
CA ILE A 77 8.23 -0.40 11.10
C ILE A 77 7.74 -1.01 9.80
N TYR A 78 6.64 -0.50 9.29
CA TYR A 78 6.02 -0.96 8.06
C TYR A 78 5.34 0.19 7.33
N ASP A 79 5.69 0.38 6.08
CA ASP A 79 5.07 1.35 5.18
C ASP A 79 4.48 0.63 3.97
N GLN A 80 3.15 0.45 3.99
CA GLN A 80 2.46 -0.22 2.91
C GLN A 80 2.43 0.61 1.63
N ALA A 81 2.47 1.93 1.72
CA ALA A 81 2.44 2.81 0.57
C ALA A 81 3.71 2.64 -0.27
N SER A 82 4.88 2.64 0.36
CA SER A 82 6.16 2.42 -0.33
C SER A 82 6.23 1.02 -0.97
N VAL A 83 5.71 0.00 -0.28
CA VAL A 83 5.68 -1.38 -0.80
C VAL A 83 4.78 -1.51 -2.03
N VAL A 84 3.66 -0.79 -2.07
CA VAL A 84 2.77 -0.76 -3.23
C VAL A 84 3.41 0.00 -4.38
N ASP A 85 3.97 1.17 -4.13
CA ASP A 85 4.64 1.98 -5.15
C ASP A 85 5.82 1.24 -5.79
N GLU A 86 6.68 0.62 -4.99
CA GLU A 86 7.78 -0.23 -5.47
C GLU A 86 7.27 -1.41 -6.31
N SER A 87 6.17 -2.03 -5.90
CA SER A 87 5.56 -3.15 -6.61
C SER A 87 5.02 -2.73 -7.98
N VAL A 88 4.35 -1.57 -8.06
CA VAL A 88 3.83 -1.03 -9.33
C VAL A 88 4.97 -0.62 -10.25
N THR A 89 5.96 0.09 -9.72
CA THR A 89 7.14 0.51 -10.50
C THR A 89 7.94 -0.71 -11.00
N GLY A 90 8.16 -1.70 -10.14
CA GLY A 90 8.81 -2.96 -10.50
C GLY A 90 8.04 -3.71 -11.58
N PHE A 91 6.71 -3.75 -11.49
CA PHE A 91 5.86 -4.36 -12.53
C PHE A 91 6.02 -3.65 -13.88
N ILE A 92 5.94 -2.32 -13.91
CA ILE A 92 6.07 -1.54 -15.16
C ILE A 92 7.44 -1.79 -15.80
N ASN A 93 8.51 -1.78 -15.01
CA ASN A 93 9.86 -2.06 -15.48
C ASN A 93 9.98 -3.47 -16.06
N ASN A 94 9.45 -4.49 -15.37
CA ASN A 94 9.44 -5.87 -15.84
C ASN A 94 8.59 -6.04 -17.10
N LEU A 95 7.47 -5.32 -17.20
CA LEU A 95 6.62 -5.30 -18.39
C LEU A 95 7.39 -4.78 -19.59
N VAL A 96 7.99 -3.61 -19.48
CA VAL A 96 8.76 -2.98 -20.56
C VAL A 96 9.92 -3.89 -20.98
N MET A 97 10.65 -4.42 -20.01
CA MET A 97 11.76 -5.35 -20.27
C MET A 97 11.28 -6.61 -21.00
N SER A 98 10.18 -7.22 -20.56
CA SER A 98 9.62 -8.43 -21.17
C SER A 98 9.17 -8.20 -22.62
N VAL A 99 8.43 -7.11 -22.85
CA VAL A 99 8.01 -6.74 -24.21
C VAL A 99 9.22 -6.45 -25.10
N ALA A 100 10.24 -5.76 -24.59
CA ALA A 100 11.46 -5.48 -25.36
C ALA A 100 12.22 -6.76 -25.72
N VAL A 101 12.43 -7.67 -24.75
CA VAL A 101 13.13 -8.95 -24.99
C VAL A 101 12.38 -9.80 -26.00
N VAL A 102 11.07 -9.97 -25.84
CA VAL A 102 10.25 -10.76 -26.78
C VAL A 102 10.26 -10.14 -28.17
N THR A 103 10.04 -8.84 -28.27
CA THR A 103 10.07 -8.13 -29.57
C THR A 103 11.43 -8.28 -30.24
N LEU A 104 12.53 -8.11 -29.50
CA LEU A 104 13.87 -8.26 -30.02
C LEU A 104 14.12 -9.70 -30.53
N THR A 105 13.72 -10.70 -29.73
CA THR A 105 13.86 -12.08 -30.09
C THR A 105 13.09 -12.43 -31.39
N LEU A 106 11.84 -11.99 -31.47
CA LEU A 106 11.03 -12.18 -32.67
C LEU A 106 11.59 -11.46 -33.90
N CYS A 107 12.14 -10.24 -33.72
CA CYS A 107 12.80 -9.52 -34.79
C CYS A 107 14.00 -10.28 -35.33
N LEU A 108 14.76 -10.98 -34.47
CA LEU A 108 15.93 -11.75 -34.87
C LEU A 108 15.56 -13.06 -35.62
N PHE A 109 14.55 -13.79 -35.16
CA PHE A 109 14.18 -15.10 -35.70
C PHE A 109 13.16 -15.02 -36.83
N MET A 110 12.17 -14.13 -36.74
CA MET A 110 11.06 -14.01 -37.70
C MET A 110 11.16 -12.78 -38.62
N GLY A 111 12.16 -11.93 -38.34
CA GLY A 111 12.38 -10.70 -39.10
C GLY A 111 11.68 -9.46 -38.47
N TRP A 112 12.22 -8.31 -38.83
CA TRP A 112 11.82 -7.01 -38.24
C TRP A 112 10.32 -6.73 -38.34
N ARG A 113 9.69 -7.04 -39.48
CA ARG A 113 8.27 -6.72 -39.70
C ARG A 113 7.36 -7.50 -38.75
N SER A 114 7.58 -8.82 -38.63
CA SER A 114 6.78 -9.67 -37.73
C SER A 114 7.01 -9.33 -36.26
N GLY A 115 8.27 -9.10 -35.85
CA GLY A 115 8.62 -8.77 -34.47
C GLY A 115 7.97 -7.46 -33.99
N VAL A 116 7.98 -6.42 -34.83
CA VAL A 116 7.34 -5.13 -34.49
C VAL A 116 5.82 -5.27 -34.41
N VAL A 117 5.20 -6.02 -35.29
CA VAL A 117 3.74 -6.23 -35.25
C VAL A 117 3.34 -6.95 -33.97
N VAL A 118 3.99 -8.05 -33.63
CA VAL A 118 3.67 -8.80 -32.38
C VAL A 118 3.96 -7.95 -31.15
N GLY A 119 5.10 -7.27 -31.09
CA GLY A 119 5.43 -6.38 -29.99
C GLY A 119 4.41 -5.26 -29.80
N SER A 120 3.91 -4.66 -30.90
CA SER A 120 2.88 -3.63 -30.84
C SER A 120 1.53 -4.18 -30.34
N VAL A 121 1.13 -5.37 -30.78
CA VAL A 121 -0.08 -6.05 -30.30
C VAL A 121 0.00 -6.34 -28.81
N LEU A 122 1.13 -6.85 -28.32
CA LEU A 122 1.34 -7.08 -26.89
C LEU A 122 1.20 -5.78 -26.09
N LEU A 123 1.84 -4.71 -26.56
CA LEU A 123 1.80 -3.42 -25.89
C LEU A 123 0.37 -2.85 -25.84
N VAL A 124 -0.34 -2.89 -26.98
CA VAL A 124 -1.73 -2.43 -27.07
C VAL A 124 -2.65 -3.26 -26.17
N THR A 125 -2.46 -4.57 -26.10
CA THR A 125 -3.28 -5.44 -25.24
C THR A 125 -3.08 -5.12 -23.77
N VAL A 126 -1.84 -4.93 -23.34
CA VAL A 126 -1.55 -4.59 -21.93
C VAL A 126 -2.10 -3.20 -21.58
N LEU A 127 -1.86 -2.20 -22.41
CA LEU A 127 -2.40 -0.86 -22.21
C LEU A 127 -3.94 -0.87 -22.23
N GLY A 128 -4.55 -1.65 -23.11
CA GLY A 128 -5.99 -1.85 -23.15
C GLY A 128 -6.53 -2.49 -21.89
N THR A 129 -5.83 -3.46 -21.33
CA THR A 129 -6.22 -4.09 -20.06
C THR A 129 -6.15 -3.10 -18.91
N ILE A 130 -5.09 -2.32 -18.80
CA ILE A 130 -4.95 -1.27 -17.77
C ILE A 130 -6.05 -0.22 -17.92
N LEU A 131 -6.37 0.18 -19.15
CA LEU A 131 -7.45 1.13 -19.43
C LEU A 131 -8.82 0.59 -18.99
N ILE A 132 -9.11 -0.68 -19.29
CA ILE A 132 -10.36 -1.34 -18.86
C ILE A 132 -10.42 -1.42 -17.33
N MET A 133 -9.33 -1.80 -16.67
CA MET A 133 -9.26 -1.82 -15.22
C MET A 133 -9.54 -0.43 -14.62
N TRP A 134 -8.98 0.62 -15.20
CA TRP A 134 -9.24 1.99 -14.80
C TRP A 134 -10.70 2.40 -14.99
N LEU A 135 -11.33 2.04 -16.13
CA LEU A 135 -12.75 2.31 -16.39
C LEU A 135 -13.70 1.55 -15.47
N MET A 136 -13.29 0.37 -15.01
CA MET A 136 -14.07 -0.47 -14.08
C MET A 136 -13.75 -0.19 -12.60
N ASP A 137 -12.92 0.80 -12.34
CA ASP A 137 -12.47 1.19 -10.97
C ASP A 137 -11.81 0.03 -10.21
N ILE A 138 -11.13 -0.87 -10.95
CA ILE A 138 -10.42 -2.00 -10.37
C ILE A 138 -9.04 -1.52 -9.91
N GLN A 139 -8.78 -1.64 -8.61
CA GLN A 139 -7.51 -1.23 -8.02
C GLN A 139 -6.35 -2.14 -8.49
N LEU A 140 -5.23 -1.52 -8.80
CA LEU A 140 -3.97 -2.21 -9.08
C LEU A 140 -3.40 -2.77 -7.77
N GLN A 141 -3.72 -4.03 -7.50
CA GLN A 141 -3.20 -4.78 -6.37
C GLN A 141 -2.09 -5.75 -6.83
N ARG A 142 -1.27 -6.22 -5.90
CA ARG A 142 -0.22 -7.21 -6.22
C ARG A 142 -0.75 -8.46 -6.93
N ILE A 143 -1.95 -8.89 -6.58
CA ILE A 143 -2.60 -10.07 -7.17
C ILE A 143 -2.97 -9.79 -8.63
N SER A 144 -3.54 -8.62 -8.93
CA SER A 144 -3.87 -8.23 -10.31
C SER A 144 -2.63 -8.06 -11.19
N LEU A 145 -1.54 -7.52 -10.62
CA LEU A 145 -0.24 -7.44 -11.30
C LEU A 145 0.32 -8.83 -11.63
N GLY A 146 0.25 -9.77 -10.68
CA GLY A 146 0.65 -11.17 -10.90
C GLY A 146 -0.16 -11.86 -11.99
N ALA A 147 -1.48 -11.67 -11.99
CA ALA A 147 -2.37 -12.19 -13.04
C ALA A 147 -2.04 -11.62 -14.43
N MET A 148 -1.71 -10.32 -14.52
CA MET A 148 -1.28 -9.68 -15.78
C MET A 148 0.02 -10.28 -16.30
N VAL A 149 1.00 -10.56 -15.45
CA VAL A 149 2.26 -11.21 -15.87
C VAL A 149 2.01 -12.60 -16.45
N ILE A 150 1.15 -13.39 -15.81
CA ILE A 150 0.77 -14.72 -16.30
C ILE A 150 0.03 -14.63 -17.64
N ALA A 151 -0.96 -13.73 -17.73
CA ALA A 151 -1.71 -13.52 -18.95
C ALA A 151 -0.83 -13.07 -20.12
N MET A 152 0.18 -12.24 -19.85
CA MET A 152 1.15 -11.78 -20.84
C MET A 152 1.99 -12.95 -21.37
N GLY A 153 2.44 -13.87 -20.52
CA GLY A 153 3.15 -15.08 -20.97
C GLY A 153 2.31 -15.92 -21.93
N MET A 154 1.03 -16.15 -21.61
CA MET A 154 0.10 -16.89 -22.46
C MET A 154 -0.18 -16.17 -23.80
N LEU A 155 -0.19 -14.84 -23.78
CA LEU A 155 -0.43 -14.01 -24.97
C LEU A 155 0.74 -14.07 -25.93
N VAL A 156 1.97 -14.07 -25.42
CA VAL A 156 3.19 -14.23 -26.21
C VAL A 156 3.21 -15.60 -26.91
N ASP A 157 2.86 -16.68 -26.22
CA ASP A 157 2.81 -18.01 -26.79
C ASP A 157 1.81 -18.10 -27.94
N ASN A 158 0.63 -17.51 -27.79
CA ASN A 158 -0.36 -17.47 -28.86
C ASN A 158 0.07 -16.60 -30.05
N ALA A 159 0.80 -15.52 -29.81
CA ALA A 159 1.29 -14.63 -30.86
C ALA A 159 2.44 -15.25 -31.69
N ILE A 160 3.15 -16.24 -31.15
CA ILE A 160 4.24 -16.98 -31.86
C ILE A 160 3.66 -18.08 -32.77
N VAL A 161 2.52 -18.66 -32.40
CA VAL A 161 1.92 -19.79 -33.13
C VAL A 161 1.15 -19.33 -34.39
N VAL A 162 0.73 -18.07 -34.49
CA VAL A 162 0.04 -17.47 -35.64
C VAL A 162 1.05 -16.97 -36.67
#